data_8f36ea113a9ab97066da702151c6fd71
#
_entry.id   8f36ea113a9ab97066da702151c6fd71
#
_cell.length_a   1.000
_cell.length_b   1.000
_cell.length_c   1.000
_cell.angle_alpha   90.00
_cell.angle_beta   90.00
_cell.angle_gamma   90.00
#
_symmetry.space_group_name_H-M   'P 1'
#
loop_
_entity.id
_entity.type
_entity.pdbx_description
1 polymer ?
#
loop_
_entity_poly.entity_id
_entity_poly.type
_entity_poly.pdbx_seq_one_letter_code
_entity_poly.pdbx_strand_id
1 'polypeptide(L)'
;MAKTANTILTIARNWNGRKESDGTHKEIIDLYNSHKPLARGYKVKYTDSWCATFVSACAIKANYTDIIPLECSCNQMIDGFKKIGRWCEDDAHVPSPGDVIFYDWQDKGVGDNKGSSDHVGIVEKVEGNTITVIEGNKNDAVGRRKLQVNGRYIRGYGLPKYNAKVTNTSAAPAPSKPQTNTSNALGTYMITASDLKVRTGPGMKYRVKTHNELTKDAKSHDYDKDGCINYGTRVTVYRFDGDWAKIPSGWVAKRYLKKV
;
A
#
# COMPACT_ATOMS: atom_id res chain seq x y z
N MET A 1 18.96 -4.71 14.97
CA MET A 1 17.65 -4.10 15.26
C MET A 1 16.60 -4.65 14.31
N ALA A 2 15.34 -4.78 14.74
CA ALA A 2 14.26 -5.24 13.86
C ALA A 2 13.99 -4.19 12.76
N LYS A 3 13.89 -4.63 11.50
CA LYS A 3 13.54 -3.76 10.37
C LYS A 3 12.03 -3.54 10.34
N THR A 4 11.60 -2.31 10.46
CA THR A 4 10.17 -1.95 10.47
C THR A 4 9.84 -0.96 9.37
N ALA A 5 8.65 -1.04 8.81
CA ALA A 5 8.17 -0.05 7.85
C ALA A 5 8.12 1.36 8.46
N ASN A 6 7.86 1.49 9.77
CA ASN A 6 7.83 2.78 10.43
C ASN A 6 9.18 3.52 10.38
N THR A 7 10.30 2.79 10.43
CA THR A 7 11.63 3.41 10.35
C THR A 7 11.84 4.14 9.01
N ILE A 8 11.58 3.46 7.88
CA ILE A 8 11.75 4.07 6.55
C ILE A 8 10.74 5.19 6.32
N LEU A 9 9.51 5.03 6.81
CA LEU A 9 8.47 6.05 6.72
C LEU A 9 8.79 7.29 7.54
N THR A 10 9.40 7.14 8.71
CA THR A 10 9.86 8.28 9.51
C THR A 10 10.93 9.08 8.76
N ILE A 11 11.87 8.39 8.10
CA ILE A 11 12.91 9.03 7.28
C ILE A 11 12.28 9.79 6.12
N ALA A 12 11.39 9.13 5.35
CA ALA A 12 10.70 9.74 4.23
C ALA A 12 9.89 10.98 4.64
N ARG A 13 9.17 10.90 5.77
CA ARG A 13 8.40 12.01 6.33
C ARG A 13 9.28 13.19 6.76
N ASN A 14 10.44 12.94 7.33
CA ASN A 14 11.39 13.98 7.74
C ASN A 14 11.98 14.74 6.55
N TRP A 15 11.97 14.15 5.36
CA TRP A 15 12.39 14.81 4.13
C TRP A 15 11.24 15.49 3.38
N ASN A 16 10.00 15.36 3.84
CA ASN A 16 8.87 16.01 3.18
C ASN A 16 9.10 17.52 3.05
N GLY A 17 8.89 18.04 1.84
CA GLY A 17 9.13 19.44 1.50
C GLY A 17 10.56 19.78 1.06
N ARG A 18 11.53 18.86 1.12
CA ARG A 18 12.84 19.02 0.46
C ARG A 18 12.62 19.20 -1.04
N LYS A 19 13.28 20.18 -1.66
CA LYS A 19 12.99 20.55 -3.05
C LYS A 19 14.22 21.09 -3.78
N GLU A 20 14.13 21.12 -5.10
CA GLU A 20 15.20 21.61 -5.97
C GLU A 20 15.38 23.11 -5.85
N SER A 21 14.28 23.86 -5.81
CA SER A 21 14.30 25.32 -5.86
C SER A 21 15.07 25.99 -4.72
N ASP A 22 15.27 25.32 -3.57
CA ASP A 22 16.09 25.79 -2.45
C ASP A 22 17.35 24.92 -2.22
N GLY A 23 17.56 23.92 -3.07
CA GLY A 23 18.72 23.04 -3.01
C GLY A 23 18.68 21.99 -1.90
N THR A 24 17.60 21.89 -1.11
CA THR A 24 17.51 20.95 0.02
C THR A 24 17.40 19.49 -0.41
N HIS A 25 16.99 19.20 -1.66
CA HIS A 25 17.01 17.86 -2.26
C HIS A 25 18.42 17.26 -2.36
N LYS A 26 19.48 18.09 -2.39
CA LYS A 26 20.89 17.65 -2.52
C LYS A 26 21.30 16.73 -1.38
N GLU A 27 20.79 16.93 -0.16
CA GLU A 27 21.05 16.03 0.98
C GLU A 27 20.69 14.57 0.65
N ILE A 28 19.60 14.34 -0.09
CA ILE A 28 19.11 13.02 -0.48
C ILE A 28 20.05 12.39 -1.52
N ILE A 29 20.44 13.17 -2.52
CA ILE A 29 21.33 12.74 -3.60
C ILE A 29 22.74 12.49 -3.06
N ASP A 30 23.24 13.35 -2.18
CA ASP A 30 24.57 13.20 -1.56
C ASP A 30 24.64 11.94 -0.69
N LEU A 31 23.57 11.65 0.07
CA LEU A 31 23.50 10.43 0.86
C LEU A 31 23.56 9.18 -0.04
N TYR A 32 22.81 9.14 -1.14
CA TYR A 32 22.87 8.06 -2.10
C TYR A 32 24.28 7.94 -2.70
N ASN A 33 24.87 9.02 -3.14
CA ASN A 33 26.20 9.05 -3.76
C ASN A 33 27.35 8.68 -2.80
N SER A 34 27.17 8.87 -1.49
CA SER A 34 28.13 8.48 -0.46
C SER A 34 28.16 6.98 -0.23
N HIS A 35 27.09 6.26 -0.52
CA HIS A 35 27.00 4.81 -0.35
C HIS A 35 27.73 4.07 -1.48
N LYS A 36 28.53 3.06 -1.12
CA LYS A 36 29.33 2.27 -2.09
C LYS A 36 29.04 0.78 -1.97
N PRO A 37 29.03 0.03 -3.09
CA PRO A 37 29.18 0.52 -4.47
C PRO A 37 27.95 1.25 -4.95
N LEU A 38 28.11 2.22 -5.86
CA LEU A 38 27.01 2.86 -6.56
C LEU A 38 26.33 1.87 -7.51
N ALA A 39 25.01 1.91 -7.59
CA ALA A 39 24.28 1.13 -8.58
C ALA A 39 24.79 1.44 -10.00
N ARG A 40 25.22 0.39 -10.71
CA ARG A 40 25.80 0.49 -12.05
C ARG A 40 26.95 1.50 -12.17
N GLY A 41 27.62 1.83 -11.05
CA GLY A 41 28.70 2.82 -11.01
C GLY A 41 28.27 4.29 -11.26
N TYR A 42 26.98 4.56 -11.35
CA TYR A 42 26.47 5.89 -11.72
C TYR A 42 26.35 6.81 -10.51
N LYS A 43 27.02 7.97 -10.57
CA LYS A 43 26.89 9.06 -9.60
C LYS A 43 25.75 9.99 -10.05
N VAL A 44 24.69 10.06 -9.28
CA VAL A 44 23.49 10.88 -9.58
C VAL A 44 23.86 12.35 -9.47
N LYS A 45 23.46 13.14 -10.50
CA LYS A 45 23.60 14.59 -10.53
C LYS A 45 22.41 15.25 -9.84
N TYR A 46 22.55 16.48 -9.40
CA TYR A 46 21.45 17.24 -8.79
C TYR A 46 20.33 17.61 -9.76
N THR A 47 20.60 17.49 -11.07
CA THR A 47 19.63 17.76 -12.16
C THR A 47 19.00 16.49 -12.74
N ASP A 48 19.38 15.32 -12.25
CA ASP A 48 18.77 14.07 -12.70
C ASP A 48 17.42 13.85 -12.01
N SER A 49 16.56 13.03 -12.60
CA SER A 49 15.36 12.54 -11.90
C SER A 49 15.76 11.71 -10.67
N TRP A 50 15.29 12.08 -9.49
CA TRP A 50 15.73 11.49 -8.23
C TRP A 50 14.65 10.74 -7.43
N CYS A 51 13.55 10.32 -8.09
CA CYS A 51 12.49 9.54 -7.43
C CYS A 51 13.01 8.19 -6.90
N ALA A 52 13.71 7.40 -7.72
CA ALA A 52 14.31 6.13 -7.29
C ALA A 52 15.50 6.37 -6.33
N THR A 53 16.26 7.43 -6.53
CA THR A 53 17.33 7.88 -5.61
C THR A 53 16.77 8.19 -4.22
N PHE A 54 15.60 8.81 -4.12
CA PHE A 54 14.92 9.08 -2.84
C PHE A 54 14.61 7.78 -2.09
N VAL A 55 14.02 6.78 -2.77
CA VAL A 55 13.72 5.47 -2.16
C VAL A 55 15.00 4.80 -1.68
N SER A 56 16.04 4.81 -2.52
CA SER A 56 17.36 4.26 -2.18
C SER A 56 18.01 4.98 -1.00
N ALA A 57 17.96 6.31 -0.95
CA ALA A 57 18.48 7.09 0.17
C ALA A 57 17.72 6.82 1.47
N CYS A 58 16.38 6.64 1.41
CA CYS A 58 15.60 6.18 2.56
C CYS A 58 16.06 4.81 3.06
N ALA A 59 16.32 3.86 2.14
CA ALA A 59 16.81 2.53 2.47
C ALA A 59 18.22 2.57 3.09
N ILE A 60 19.14 3.39 2.55
CA ILE A 60 20.48 3.59 3.09
C ILE A 60 20.40 4.15 4.52
N LYS A 61 19.64 5.23 4.73
CA LYS A 61 19.51 5.86 6.04
C LYS A 61 18.85 4.95 7.08
N ALA A 62 17.98 4.05 6.64
CA ALA A 62 17.34 3.05 7.49
C ALA A 62 18.22 1.81 7.74
N ASN A 63 19.34 1.65 7.03
CA ASN A 63 20.13 0.41 6.97
C ASN A 63 19.31 -0.79 6.47
N TYR A 64 18.55 -0.61 5.37
CA TYR A 64 17.63 -1.59 4.76
C TYR A 64 18.03 -1.99 3.35
N THR A 65 19.30 -1.84 3.02
CA THR A 65 19.86 -2.10 1.69
C THR A 65 19.81 -3.58 1.26
N ASP A 66 19.57 -4.48 2.21
CA ASP A 66 19.40 -5.91 1.98
C ASP A 66 17.93 -6.32 1.69
N ILE A 67 16.95 -5.44 1.97
CA ILE A 67 15.53 -5.70 1.70
C ILE A 67 14.92 -4.73 0.68
N ILE A 68 15.62 -3.64 0.35
CA ILE A 68 15.23 -2.68 -0.68
C ILE A 68 16.42 -2.53 -1.64
N PRO A 69 16.29 -2.93 -2.90
CA PRO A 69 17.32 -2.76 -3.90
C PRO A 69 17.70 -1.30 -4.09
N LEU A 70 19.01 -0.99 -4.10
CA LEU A 70 19.50 0.36 -4.31
C LEU A 70 19.64 0.64 -5.80
N GLU A 71 18.90 1.63 -6.29
CA GLU A 71 18.93 2.08 -7.68
C GLU A 71 18.56 3.55 -7.82
N CYS A 72 18.98 4.15 -8.92
CA CYS A 72 18.58 5.47 -9.38
C CYS A 72 17.67 5.42 -10.63
N SER A 73 17.28 4.22 -11.04
CA SER A 73 16.35 3.96 -12.14
C SER A 73 15.18 3.12 -11.66
N CYS A 74 13.95 3.53 -11.97
CA CYS A 74 12.74 2.82 -11.56
C CYS A 74 12.70 1.39 -12.11
N ASN A 75 13.00 1.19 -13.40
CA ASN A 75 12.99 -0.13 -14.01
C ASN A 75 14.05 -1.05 -13.41
N GLN A 76 15.27 -0.55 -13.17
CA GLN A 76 16.31 -1.34 -12.55
C GLN A 76 16.01 -1.67 -11.08
N MET A 77 15.29 -0.79 -10.38
CA MET A 77 14.80 -1.08 -9.03
C MET A 77 13.73 -2.19 -9.04
N ILE A 78 12.84 -2.20 -10.04
CA ILE A 78 11.89 -3.31 -10.28
C ILE A 78 12.66 -4.62 -10.49
N ASP A 79 13.68 -4.62 -11.36
CA ASP A 79 14.51 -5.82 -11.60
C ASP A 79 15.21 -6.27 -10.32
N GLY A 80 15.67 -5.36 -9.49
CA GLY A 80 16.20 -5.64 -8.15
C GLY A 80 15.17 -6.35 -7.26
N PHE A 81 13.94 -5.86 -7.21
CA PHE A 81 12.85 -6.50 -6.45
C PHE A 81 12.49 -7.88 -7.04
N LYS A 82 12.47 -8.04 -8.35
CA LYS A 82 12.29 -9.36 -9.02
C LYS A 82 13.39 -10.33 -8.61
N LYS A 83 14.65 -9.89 -8.64
CA LYS A 83 15.82 -10.71 -8.28
C LYS A 83 15.76 -11.25 -6.84
N ILE A 84 15.26 -10.46 -5.90
CA ILE A 84 15.12 -10.90 -4.50
C ILE A 84 13.76 -11.56 -4.21
N GLY A 85 12.93 -11.84 -5.24
CA GLY A 85 11.62 -12.47 -5.11
C GLY A 85 10.59 -11.63 -4.33
N ARG A 86 10.66 -10.29 -4.48
CA ARG A 86 9.85 -9.32 -3.76
C ARG A 86 9.09 -8.34 -4.66
N TRP A 87 8.91 -8.69 -5.91
CA TRP A 87 8.09 -7.95 -6.85
C TRP A 87 6.67 -8.51 -6.90
N CYS A 88 5.69 -7.63 -6.89
CA CYS A 88 4.28 -7.92 -7.13
C CYS A 88 3.85 -7.20 -8.40
N GLU A 89 3.54 -7.95 -9.45
CA GLU A 89 3.12 -7.44 -10.77
C GLU A 89 1.67 -6.93 -10.73
N ASP A 90 0.86 -7.44 -9.79
CA ASP A 90 -0.57 -7.16 -9.67
C ASP A 90 -0.80 -5.71 -9.19
N ASP A 91 -1.29 -4.84 -10.06
CA ASP A 91 -1.64 -3.45 -9.77
C ASP A 91 -2.89 -3.33 -8.87
N ALA A 92 -3.74 -4.38 -8.81
CA ALA A 92 -4.84 -4.50 -7.87
C ALA A 92 -4.41 -4.95 -6.46
N HIS A 93 -3.12 -5.24 -6.25
CA HIS A 93 -2.58 -5.53 -4.92
C HIS A 93 -2.83 -4.39 -3.94
N VAL A 94 -3.39 -4.68 -2.76
CA VAL A 94 -3.53 -3.69 -1.68
C VAL A 94 -2.22 -3.59 -0.91
N PRO A 95 -1.45 -2.52 -1.10
CA PRO A 95 -0.13 -2.44 -0.48
C PRO A 95 -0.21 -2.18 1.03
N SER A 96 0.89 -2.43 1.71
CA SER A 96 1.10 -2.10 3.12
C SER A 96 1.98 -0.86 3.27
N PRO A 97 1.88 -0.11 4.37
CA PRO A 97 2.83 0.96 4.67
C PRO A 97 4.28 0.46 4.60
N GLY A 98 5.12 1.17 3.87
CA GLY A 98 6.52 0.80 3.61
C GLY A 98 6.74 0.03 2.30
N ASP A 99 5.70 -0.47 1.63
CA ASP A 99 5.84 -1.01 0.28
C ASP A 99 6.27 0.08 -0.70
N VAL A 100 6.97 -0.31 -1.75
CA VAL A 100 7.46 0.59 -2.79
C VAL A 100 6.54 0.47 -4.00
N ILE A 101 5.87 1.57 -4.37
CA ILE A 101 4.92 1.60 -5.48
C ILE A 101 5.56 2.23 -6.70
N PHE A 102 5.33 1.64 -7.87
CA PHE A 102 5.86 2.08 -9.16
C PHE A 102 4.74 2.50 -10.09
N TYR A 103 5.03 3.48 -10.95
CA TYR A 103 4.06 4.08 -11.88
C TYR A 103 4.54 4.00 -13.32
N ASP A 104 3.60 3.82 -14.23
CA ASP A 104 3.74 3.99 -15.67
C ASP A 104 2.70 5.02 -16.13
N TRP A 105 3.16 6.21 -16.54
CA TRP A 105 2.28 7.29 -16.96
C TRP A 105 1.73 7.09 -18.37
N GLN A 106 2.28 6.15 -19.15
CA GLN A 106 1.84 5.82 -20.51
C GLN A 106 0.74 4.76 -20.53
N ASP A 107 0.39 4.19 -19.39
CA ASP A 107 -0.67 3.21 -19.30
C ASP A 107 -2.00 3.74 -19.86
N LYS A 108 -2.62 2.97 -20.75
CA LYS A 108 -3.88 3.31 -21.42
C LYS A 108 -5.12 2.88 -20.65
N GLY A 109 -4.96 2.23 -19.50
CA GLY A 109 -6.04 1.73 -18.64
C GLY A 109 -6.76 0.49 -19.21
N VAL A 110 -6.07 -0.31 -20.05
CA VAL A 110 -6.60 -1.54 -20.63
C VAL A 110 -5.72 -2.71 -20.24
N GLY A 111 -6.28 -3.67 -19.52
CA GLY A 111 -5.56 -4.85 -19.03
C GLY A 111 -4.66 -4.55 -17.83
N ASP A 112 -3.76 -5.48 -17.57
CA ASP A 112 -2.72 -5.39 -16.55
C ASP A 112 -1.55 -4.52 -17.05
N ASN A 113 -1.16 -3.52 -16.26
CA ASN A 113 -0.09 -2.60 -16.63
C ASN A 113 1.30 -3.27 -16.53
N LYS A 114 1.93 -3.50 -17.67
CA LYS A 114 3.27 -4.13 -17.81
C LYS A 114 4.32 -3.23 -18.44
N GLY A 115 4.01 -1.95 -18.60
CA GLY A 115 4.89 -0.96 -19.21
C GLY A 115 6.16 -0.65 -18.42
N SER A 116 6.93 0.29 -18.91
CA SER A 116 8.11 0.82 -18.23
C SER A 116 7.70 1.72 -17.09
N SER A 117 8.41 1.65 -15.97
CA SER A 117 8.15 2.54 -14.84
C SER A 117 8.83 3.89 -15.01
N ASP A 118 8.06 4.97 -14.87
CA ASP A 118 8.53 6.35 -14.93
C ASP A 118 8.79 6.97 -13.58
N HIS A 119 8.13 6.45 -12.53
CA HIS A 119 8.17 7.05 -11.21
C HIS A 119 8.02 5.99 -10.12
N VAL A 120 8.42 6.36 -8.90
CA VAL A 120 8.39 5.47 -7.74
C VAL A 120 8.22 6.27 -6.46
N GLY A 121 7.55 5.65 -5.47
CA GLY A 121 7.38 6.20 -4.13
C GLY A 121 7.27 5.13 -3.07
N ILE A 122 7.14 5.56 -1.81
CA ILE A 122 6.94 4.68 -0.66
C ILE A 122 5.50 4.84 -0.17
N VAL A 123 4.78 3.75 -0.06
CA VAL A 123 3.41 3.74 0.48
C VAL A 123 3.45 4.20 1.93
N GLU A 124 2.83 5.34 2.22
CA GLU A 124 2.78 5.90 3.57
C GLU A 124 1.66 5.30 4.41
N LYS A 125 0.48 5.14 3.79
CA LYS A 125 -0.70 4.52 4.40
C LYS A 125 -1.72 4.13 3.34
N VAL A 126 -2.62 3.23 3.72
CA VAL A 126 -3.81 2.86 2.95
C VAL A 126 -5.03 3.04 3.83
N GLU A 127 -5.99 3.82 3.38
CA GLU A 127 -7.25 4.11 4.08
C GLU A 127 -8.40 3.80 3.12
N GLY A 128 -9.13 2.70 3.39
CA GLY A 128 -10.10 2.17 2.45
C GLY A 128 -9.43 1.80 1.12
N ASN A 129 -9.90 2.39 0.03
CA ASN A 129 -9.33 2.22 -1.31
C ASN A 129 -8.28 3.30 -1.66
N THR A 130 -7.98 4.22 -0.75
CA THR A 130 -7.04 5.31 -1.02
C THR A 130 -5.65 4.98 -0.50
N ILE A 131 -4.67 4.95 -1.39
CA ILE A 131 -3.25 4.85 -1.09
C ILE A 131 -2.69 6.27 -0.97
N THR A 132 -2.03 6.58 0.14
CA THR A 132 -1.20 7.78 0.26
C THR A 132 0.26 7.36 0.12
N VAL A 133 0.97 7.98 -0.79
CA VAL A 133 2.37 7.71 -1.10
C VAL A 133 3.21 8.94 -0.83
N ILE A 134 4.41 8.76 -0.30
CA ILE A 134 5.43 9.81 -0.22
C ILE A 134 6.49 9.55 -1.29
N GLU A 135 6.78 10.56 -2.08
CA GLU A 135 7.59 10.47 -3.31
C GLU A 135 8.69 11.51 -3.31
N GLY A 136 9.87 11.15 -3.77
CA GLY A 136 10.90 12.11 -4.18
C GLY A 136 10.66 12.58 -5.61
N ASN A 137 11.16 13.74 -5.94
CA ASN A 137 11.02 14.34 -7.28
C ASN A 137 9.58 14.48 -7.79
N LYS A 138 8.62 14.62 -6.87
CA LYS A 138 7.25 14.94 -7.21
C LYS A 138 7.12 16.46 -7.34
N ASN A 139 7.04 16.97 -8.58
CA ASN A 139 7.13 18.40 -8.87
C ASN A 139 8.39 19.00 -8.20
N ASP A 140 9.54 18.39 -8.48
CA ASP A 140 10.87 18.78 -8.00
C ASP A 140 11.03 18.84 -6.46
N ALA A 141 10.19 18.10 -5.74
CA ALA A 141 10.18 18.06 -4.27
C ALA A 141 9.88 16.67 -3.71
N VAL A 142 10.10 16.50 -2.41
CA VAL A 142 9.50 15.40 -1.64
C VAL A 142 8.07 15.79 -1.27
N GLY A 143 7.12 15.02 -1.76
CA GLY A 143 5.70 15.33 -1.57
C GLY A 143 4.82 14.08 -1.49
N ARG A 144 3.52 14.32 -1.30
CA ARG A 144 2.54 13.24 -1.21
C ARG A 144 1.65 13.17 -2.44
N ARG A 145 1.32 11.95 -2.82
CA ARG A 145 0.29 11.61 -3.82
C ARG A 145 -0.79 10.77 -3.17
N LYS A 146 -2.02 10.96 -3.60
CA LYS A 146 -3.13 10.04 -3.31
C LYS A 146 -3.61 9.41 -4.61
N LEU A 147 -3.89 8.12 -4.56
CA LEU A 147 -4.44 7.34 -5.68
C LEU A 147 -5.30 6.21 -5.13
N GLN A 148 -6.07 5.57 -6.02
CA GLN A 148 -6.89 4.43 -5.65
C GLN A 148 -6.09 3.13 -5.81
N VAL A 149 -6.42 2.12 -5.02
CA VAL A 149 -5.99 0.74 -5.28
C VAL A 149 -6.48 0.35 -6.67
N ASN A 150 -5.68 -0.39 -7.42
CA ASN A 150 -5.95 -0.70 -8.83
C ASN A 150 -6.09 0.56 -9.71
N GLY A 151 -5.40 1.64 -9.33
CA GLY A 151 -5.41 2.88 -10.11
C GLY A 151 -4.66 2.72 -11.44
N ARG A 152 -5.16 3.39 -12.48
CA ARG A 152 -4.72 3.26 -13.88
C ARG A 152 -3.20 3.22 -14.08
N TYR A 153 -2.45 4.02 -13.32
CA TYR A 153 -1.02 4.20 -13.55
C TYR A 153 -0.13 3.36 -12.64
N ILE A 154 -0.71 2.44 -11.86
CA ILE A 154 0.08 1.57 -11.00
C ILE A 154 0.75 0.50 -11.89
N ARG A 155 2.09 0.44 -11.83
CA ARG A 155 2.90 -0.55 -12.55
C ARG A 155 3.11 -1.82 -11.72
N GLY A 156 3.02 -1.71 -10.41
CA GLY A 156 3.21 -2.79 -9.46
C GLY A 156 3.96 -2.35 -8.20
N TYR A 157 4.37 -3.32 -7.40
CA TYR A 157 4.91 -3.07 -6.07
C TYR A 157 6.16 -3.88 -5.76
N GLY A 158 7.15 -3.22 -5.14
CA GLY A 158 8.20 -3.87 -4.39
C GLY A 158 7.75 -4.08 -2.96
N LEU A 159 7.92 -5.30 -2.42
CA LEU A 159 7.42 -5.72 -1.10
C LEU A 159 8.59 -6.03 -0.16
N PRO A 160 9.22 -5.03 0.51
CA PRO A 160 10.34 -5.25 1.39
C PRO A 160 9.97 -6.18 2.55
N LYS A 161 10.88 -7.09 2.93
CA LYS A 161 10.65 -8.03 4.03
C LYS A 161 10.98 -7.38 5.38
N TYR A 162 10.05 -6.60 5.91
CA TYR A 162 10.17 -6.10 7.28
C TYR A 162 10.00 -7.21 8.31
N ASN A 163 10.70 -7.11 9.45
CA ASN A 163 10.66 -8.13 10.52
C ASN A 163 9.41 -8.03 11.39
N ALA A 164 8.75 -6.87 11.40
CA ALA A 164 7.48 -6.65 12.12
C ALA A 164 6.49 -5.93 11.20
N LYS A 165 5.27 -6.43 11.11
CA LYS A 165 4.17 -5.67 10.49
C LYS A 165 3.91 -4.43 11.35
N VAL A 166 3.88 -3.25 10.72
CA VAL A 166 3.39 -2.05 11.39
C VAL A 166 1.90 -2.23 11.62
N THR A 167 1.52 -2.41 12.87
CA THR A 167 0.16 -2.08 13.27
C THR A 167 0.05 -0.56 13.21
N ASN A 168 -0.88 -0.04 12.42
CA ASN A 168 -1.17 1.39 12.34
C ASN A 168 -1.59 1.89 13.73
N THR A 169 -0.63 2.38 14.51
CA THR A 169 -0.91 3.18 15.70
C THR A 169 -0.62 4.63 15.37
N SER A 170 -1.58 5.28 14.75
CA SER A 170 -1.72 6.74 14.83
C SER A 170 -2.62 7.00 16.03
N ALA A 171 -2.01 7.30 17.17
CA ALA A 171 -2.74 7.75 18.33
C ALA A 171 -3.14 9.23 18.14
N ALA A 172 -4.43 9.46 18.00
CA ALA A 172 -5.07 10.70 18.42
C ALA A 172 -6.21 10.33 19.39
N PRO A 173 -6.46 11.08 20.46
CA PRO A 173 -7.26 10.61 21.60
C PRO A 173 -8.73 10.47 21.24
N ALA A 174 -9.33 9.42 21.78
CA ALA A 174 -10.73 9.06 21.62
C ALA A 174 -11.68 9.97 22.41
N PRO A 175 -12.96 9.98 22.01
CA PRO A 175 -14.03 9.96 22.97
C PRO A 175 -14.72 8.60 23.02
N SER A 176 -15.09 8.27 24.24
CA SER A 176 -15.58 6.97 24.70
C SER A 176 -16.98 6.57 24.25
N LYS A 177 -17.09 5.26 23.90
CA LYS A 177 -18.17 4.26 24.14
C LYS A 177 -19.48 4.30 23.31
N PRO A 178 -20.09 3.12 23.04
CA PRO A 178 -20.30 1.99 23.94
C PRO A 178 -19.82 0.62 23.43
N GLN A 179 -19.48 -0.23 24.38
CA GLN A 179 -19.10 -1.64 24.21
C GLN A 179 -20.27 -2.49 23.70
N THR A 180 -19.99 -3.34 22.70
CA THR A 180 -20.75 -4.58 22.51
C THR A 180 -19.75 -5.74 22.50
N ASN A 181 -20.04 -6.75 23.29
CA ASN A 181 -19.27 -7.96 23.57
C ASN A 181 -18.65 -8.59 22.32
N THR A 182 -17.32 -8.57 22.21
CA THR A 182 -16.53 -9.32 21.22
C THR A 182 -15.82 -10.49 21.90
N SER A 183 -16.56 -11.51 22.22
CA SER A 183 -15.99 -12.84 22.48
C SER A 183 -16.10 -13.68 21.19
N ASN A 184 -14.92 -14.19 20.71
CA ASN A 184 -14.73 -15.19 19.66
C ASN A 184 -14.64 -14.75 18.20
N ALA A 185 -13.80 -13.76 17.86
CA ALA A 185 -13.41 -13.53 16.46
C ALA A 185 -12.46 -14.63 15.97
N LEU A 186 -12.74 -15.25 14.81
CA LEU A 186 -11.88 -16.27 14.18
C LEU A 186 -10.68 -15.64 13.47
N GLY A 187 -10.66 -14.31 13.31
CA GLY A 187 -9.57 -13.54 12.74
C GLY A 187 -10.05 -12.50 11.72
N THR A 188 -9.07 -11.80 11.15
CA THR A 188 -9.28 -10.81 10.10
C THR A 188 -9.03 -11.43 8.73
N TYR A 189 -9.89 -11.11 7.78
CA TYR A 189 -9.84 -11.58 6.41
C TYR A 189 -9.98 -10.39 5.46
N MET A 190 -9.34 -10.50 4.30
CA MET A 190 -9.44 -9.52 3.22
C MET A 190 -10.42 -10.05 2.16
N ILE A 191 -11.29 -9.18 1.66
CA ILE A 191 -12.20 -9.46 0.56
C ILE A 191 -11.43 -9.48 -0.76
N THR A 192 -11.60 -10.54 -1.55
CA THR A 192 -10.91 -10.77 -2.83
C THR A 192 -11.85 -10.67 -4.05
N ALA A 193 -13.13 -10.39 -3.85
CA ALA A 193 -14.08 -10.08 -4.92
C ALA A 193 -14.18 -8.57 -5.13
N SER A 194 -14.40 -8.11 -6.35
CA SER A 194 -14.64 -6.68 -6.66
C SER A 194 -15.82 -6.14 -5.86
N ASP A 195 -16.93 -6.90 -5.84
CA ASP A 195 -18.17 -6.57 -5.15
C ASP A 195 -18.71 -7.78 -4.41
N LEU A 196 -18.45 -7.85 -3.12
CA LEU A 196 -18.88 -8.97 -2.30
C LEU A 196 -20.23 -8.70 -1.66
N LYS A 197 -21.27 -9.37 -2.14
CA LYS A 197 -22.62 -9.26 -1.61
C LYS A 197 -22.72 -9.68 -0.15
N VAL A 198 -23.28 -8.80 0.66
CA VAL A 198 -23.60 -9.08 2.07
C VAL A 198 -25.04 -9.59 2.15
N ARG A 199 -25.24 -10.74 2.79
CA ARG A 199 -26.55 -11.39 2.91
C ARG A 199 -27.04 -11.43 4.35
N THR A 200 -28.36 -11.61 4.49
CA THR A 200 -29.01 -11.71 5.82
C THR A 200 -28.73 -13.06 6.50
N GLY A 201 -28.31 -14.08 5.74
CA GLY A 201 -28.00 -15.43 6.27
C GLY A 201 -27.01 -16.18 5.39
N PRO A 202 -26.54 -17.38 5.87
CA PRO A 202 -25.54 -18.19 5.18
C PRO A 202 -26.18 -18.99 4.03
N GLY A 203 -26.17 -18.44 2.84
CA GLY A 203 -26.70 -19.12 1.66
C GLY A 203 -27.24 -18.19 0.59
N MET A 204 -27.30 -18.69 -0.65
CA MET A 204 -27.85 -17.95 -1.79
C MET A 204 -29.34 -17.63 -1.67
N LYS A 205 -30.08 -18.42 -0.90
CA LYS A 205 -31.50 -18.22 -0.61
C LYS A 205 -31.79 -16.99 0.28
N TYR A 206 -30.77 -16.53 1.00
CA TYR A 206 -30.92 -15.33 1.83
C TYR A 206 -30.75 -14.07 1.01
N ARG A 207 -31.59 -13.07 1.28
CA ARG A 207 -31.61 -11.79 0.60
C ARG A 207 -30.26 -11.05 0.75
N VAL A 208 -29.86 -10.37 -0.32
CA VAL A 208 -28.76 -9.39 -0.26
C VAL A 208 -29.24 -8.19 0.54
N LYS A 209 -28.40 -7.66 1.39
CA LYS A 209 -28.64 -6.42 2.13
C LYS A 209 -28.46 -5.22 1.22
N THR A 210 -29.20 -4.17 1.50
CA THR A 210 -28.99 -2.86 0.88
C THR A 210 -27.89 -2.10 1.61
N HIS A 211 -27.34 -1.05 0.99
CA HIS A 211 -26.36 -0.15 1.63
C HIS A 211 -26.79 0.28 3.03
N ASN A 212 -28.06 0.69 3.20
CA ASN A 212 -28.55 1.19 4.48
C ASN A 212 -28.56 0.14 5.61
N GLU A 213 -28.54 -1.13 5.27
CA GLU A 213 -28.55 -2.25 6.24
C GLU A 213 -27.14 -2.71 6.63
N LEU A 214 -26.09 -2.16 6.01
CA LEU A 214 -24.70 -2.43 6.37
C LEU A 214 -24.32 -1.68 7.65
N THR A 215 -23.29 -2.17 8.35
CA THR A 215 -22.68 -1.40 9.45
C THR A 215 -22.03 -0.13 8.90
N LYS A 216 -21.81 0.87 9.75
CA LYS A 216 -21.16 2.13 9.38
C LYS A 216 -19.82 1.90 8.68
N ASP A 217 -19.02 0.98 9.19
CA ASP A 217 -17.73 0.60 8.60
C ASP A 217 -17.92 0.00 7.21
N ALA A 218 -18.80 -1.00 7.04
CA ALA A 218 -19.04 -1.62 5.76
C ALA A 218 -19.63 -0.65 4.72
N LYS A 219 -20.44 0.33 5.13
CA LYS A 219 -20.93 1.40 4.24
C LYS A 219 -19.82 2.25 3.65
N SER A 220 -18.73 2.45 4.38
CA SER A 220 -17.58 3.20 3.87
C SER A 220 -16.77 2.42 2.81
N HIS A 221 -17.10 1.15 2.63
CA HIS A 221 -16.51 0.24 1.65
C HIS A 221 -17.52 -0.30 0.61
N ASP A 222 -18.67 0.33 0.51
CA ASP A 222 -19.72 0.12 -0.48
C ASP A 222 -19.88 1.43 -1.27
N TYR A 223 -18.99 1.62 -2.28
CA TYR A 223 -18.78 2.92 -2.92
C TYR A 223 -19.91 3.32 -3.86
N ASP A 224 -20.54 2.35 -4.51
CA ASP A 224 -21.70 2.54 -5.42
C ASP A 224 -23.03 2.37 -4.72
N LYS A 225 -23.02 2.08 -3.40
CA LYS A 225 -24.19 1.92 -2.52
C LYS A 225 -25.14 0.80 -2.94
N ASP A 226 -24.62 -0.26 -3.52
CA ASP A 226 -25.38 -1.42 -3.97
C ASP A 226 -25.56 -2.51 -2.89
N GLY A 227 -24.96 -2.32 -1.70
CA GLY A 227 -24.99 -3.27 -0.57
C GLY A 227 -23.90 -4.33 -0.63
N CYS A 228 -22.90 -4.13 -1.49
CA CYS A 228 -21.72 -4.97 -1.57
C CYS A 228 -20.53 -4.34 -0.82
N ILE A 229 -19.55 -5.14 -0.46
CA ILE A 229 -18.30 -4.64 0.11
C ILE A 229 -17.20 -4.87 -0.92
N ASN A 230 -16.46 -3.81 -1.23
CA ASN A 230 -15.48 -3.80 -2.29
C ASN A 230 -14.21 -4.60 -1.96
N TYR A 231 -13.48 -4.97 -3.00
CA TYR A 231 -12.19 -5.65 -2.95
C TYR A 231 -11.21 -4.98 -1.97
N GLY A 232 -10.40 -5.78 -1.30
CA GLY A 232 -9.36 -5.31 -0.39
C GLY A 232 -9.86 -4.92 0.99
N THR A 233 -11.18 -4.80 1.21
CA THR A 233 -11.76 -4.51 2.53
C THR A 233 -11.38 -5.59 3.52
N ARG A 234 -10.88 -5.20 4.69
CA ARG A 234 -10.61 -6.11 5.81
C ARG A 234 -11.85 -6.26 6.67
N VAL A 235 -12.26 -7.49 6.89
CA VAL A 235 -13.43 -7.83 7.70
C VAL A 235 -13.06 -8.79 8.82
N THR A 236 -13.66 -8.60 10.00
CA THR A 236 -13.56 -9.57 11.09
C THR A 236 -14.55 -10.69 10.84
N VAL A 237 -14.07 -11.94 10.82
CA VAL A 237 -14.91 -13.13 10.70
C VAL A 237 -15.13 -13.71 12.10
N TYR A 238 -16.40 -13.93 12.44
CA TYR A 238 -16.79 -14.48 13.74
C TYR A 238 -17.14 -15.97 13.67
N ARG A 239 -17.62 -16.44 12.53
CA ARG A 239 -18.06 -17.83 12.35
C ARG A 239 -18.04 -18.21 10.88
N PHE A 240 -17.72 -19.48 10.59
CA PHE A 240 -18.00 -20.11 9.31
C PHE A 240 -19.24 -21.01 9.44
N ASP A 241 -20.02 -21.10 8.34
CA ASP A 241 -21.16 -21.98 8.18
C ASP A 241 -21.13 -22.49 6.75
N GLY A 242 -20.58 -23.67 6.51
CA GLY A 242 -20.27 -24.21 5.22
C GLY A 242 -19.40 -23.24 4.39
N ASP A 243 -19.89 -22.84 3.23
CA ASP A 243 -19.23 -21.90 2.31
C ASP A 243 -19.45 -20.41 2.66
N TRP A 244 -19.94 -20.11 3.85
CA TRP A 244 -20.28 -18.75 4.28
C TRP A 244 -19.51 -18.34 5.53
N ALA A 245 -19.20 -17.03 5.60
CA ALA A 245 -18.54 -16.40 6.70
C ALA A 245 -19.40 -15.30 7.31
N LYS A 246 -19.55 -15.31 8.64
CA LYS A 246 -20.24 -14.25 9.40
C LYS A 246 -19.28 -13.12 9.68
N ILE A 247 -19.62 -11.93 9.18
CA ILE A 247 -18.95 -10.66 9.46
C ILE A 247 -19.92 -9.71 10.18
N PRO A 248 -19.47 -8.54 10.71
CA PRO A 248 -20.36 -7.60 11.41
C PRO A 248 -21.60 -7.21 10.61
N SER A 249 -21.46 -6.97 9.31
CA SER A 249 -22.56 -6.55 8.44
C SER A 249 -23.51 -7.65 8.02
N GLY A 250 -23.12 -8.91 8.10
CA GLY A 250 -23.98 -10.02 7.65
C GLY A 250 -23.21 -11.28 7.32
N TRP A 251 -23.54 -11.93 6.23
CA TRP A 251 -22.92 -13.14 5.72
C TRP A 251 -22.36 -12.92 4.31
N VAL A 252 -21.14 -13.37 4.09
CA VAL A 252 -20.43 -13.27 2.81
C VAL A 252 -19.91 -14.63 2.39
N ALA A 253 -19.71 -14.83 1.09
CA ALA A 253 -19.18 -16.10 0.59
C ALA A 253 -17.70 -16.27 0.96
N LYS A 254 -17.39 -17.36 1.68
CA LYS A 254 -16.05 -17.67 2.24
C LYS A 254 -14.95 -17.73 1.16
N ARG A 255 -15.29 -18.22 -0.05
CA ARG A 255 -14.33 -18.35 -1.16
C ARG A 255 -13.69 -17.01 -1.60
N TYR A 256 -14.31 -15.89 -1.25
CA TYR A 256 -13.81 -14.55 -1.53
C TYR A 256 -13.14 -13.90 -0.32
N LEU A 257 -12.69 -14.70 0.64
CA LEU A 257 -11.99 -14.24 1.83
C LEU A 257 -10.60 -14.86 1.90
N LYS A 258 -9.58 -14.03 2.00
CA LYS A 258 -8.20 -14.42 2.25
C LYS A 258 -7.82 -14.00 3.68
N LYS A 259 -7.37 -14.94 4.49
CA LYS A 259 -6.91 -14.65 5.87
C LYS A 259 -5.68 -13.74 5.83
N VAL A 260 -5.65 -12.70 6.64
CA VAL A 260 -4.57 -11.69 6.74
C VAL A 260 -4.05 -11.59 8.16
#